data_6950764541238a14671ede6300bc3125
#
_entry.id   6950764541238a14671ede6300bc3125
#
_cell.length_a   1.000
_cell.length_b   1.000
_cell.length_c   1.000
_cell.angle_alpha   90.00
_cell.angle_beta   90.00
_cell.angle_gamma   90.00
#
_symmetry.space_group_name_H-M   'P 1'
#
loop_
_entity.id
_entity.type
_entity.pdbx_description
1 polymer ?
#
loop_
_entity_poly.entity_id
_entity_poly.type
_entity_poly.pdbx_seq_one_letter_code
_entity_poly.pdbx_strand_id
1 'polypeptide(L)'
;VSNNTINLDKLFRSTVDAFYCLENNSILHRDIRPSNIMIDNDGEVKIIDFGFGKILDGSNRDNSIILNWPATEYPAEVITDRDYTLQTEIYFLGSLFRRLIKENDIIDFRFINVIEKMCETKFEQRYQSFEDISSDIAKGILLQMDFTAI
;
A
#
# COMPACT_ATOMS: atom_id res chain seq x y z
N VAL A 1 19.53 -6.54 -24.70
CA VAL A 1 19.34 -6.53 -23.24
C VAL A 1 18.22 -5.54 -22.93
N SER A 2 16.99 -6.05 -22.84
CA SER A 2 15.86 -5.22 -22.48
C SER A 2 15.99 -4.87 -20.99
N ASN A 3 16.26 -3.61 -20.70
CA ASN A 3 16.17 -3.06 -19.36
C ASN A 3 14.68 -3.03 -18.96
N ASN A 4 14.20 -4.14 -18.41
CA ASN A 4 12.96 -4.17 -17.63
C ASN A 4 13.22 -3.56 -16.27
N THR A 5 13.60 -2.28 -16.24
CA THR A 5 13.49 -1.50 -15.01
C THR A 5 12.02 -1.30 -14.75
N ILE A 6 11.49 -2.06 -13.81
CA ILE A 6 10.14 -1.84 -13.30
C ILE A 6 10.09 -0.39 -12.85
N ASN A 7 9.21 0.41 -13.46
CA ASN A 7 9.00 1.78 -13.03
C ASN A 7 8.27 1.75 -11.68
N LEU A 8 9.01 1.97 -10.60
CA LEU A 8 8.48 1.91 -9.24
C LEU A 8 7.35 2.93 -9.03
N ASP A 9 7.44 4.10 -9.65
CA ASP A 9 6.39 5.12 -9.63
C ASP A 9 5.06 4.53 -10.16
N LYS A 10 5.10 3.93 -11.35
CA LYS A 10 3.92 3.29 -11.93
C LYS A 10 3.42 2.13 -11.10
N LEU A 11 4.31 1.28 -10.59
CA LEU A 11 3.98 0.15 -9.73
C LEU A 11 3.27 0.64 -8.46
N PHE A 12 3.81 1.65 -7.81
CA PHE A 12 3.23 2.22 -6.59
C PHE A 12 1.83 2.77 -6.83
N ARG A 13 1.68 3.62 -7.85
CA ARG A 13 0.39 4.23 -8.18
C ARG A 13 -0.66 3.19 -8.56
N SER A 14 -0.32 2.22 -9.40
CA SER A 14 -1.24 1.15 -9.81
C SER A 14 -1.64 0.28 -8.62
N THR A 15 -0.71 0.03 -7.69
CA THR A 15 -1.02 -0.74 -6.48
C THR A 15 -1.96 0.02 -5.56
N VAL A 16 -1.73 1.31 -5.35
CA VAL A 16 -2.64 2.17 -4.57
C VAL A 16 -4.04 2.17 -5.20
N ASP A 17 -4.14 2.30 -6.52
CA ASP A 17 -5.42 2.27 -7.23
C ASP A 17 -6.15 0.94 -7.04
N ALA A 18 -5.43 -0.18 -7.07
CA ALA A 18 -6.00 -1.50 -6.84
C ALA A 18 -6.55 -1.63 -5.41
N PHE A 19 -5.81 -1.17 -4.40
CA PHE A 19 -6.27 -1.19 -3.01
C PHE A 19 -7.40 -0.18 -2.76
N TYR A 20 -7.41 0.95 -3.45
CA TYR A 20 -8.54 1.88 -3.43
C TYR A 20 -9.82 1.21 -3.98
N CYS A 21 -9.69 0.42 -5.03
CA CYS A 21 -10.80 -0.38 -5.55
C CYS A 21 -11.32 -1.39 -4.51
N LEU A 22 -10.43 -2.06 -3.77
CA LEU A 22 -10.82 -2.95 -2.68
C LEU A 22 -11.55 -2.19 -1.56
N GLU A 23 -11.03 -1.02 -1.17
CA GLU A 23 -11.67 -0.15 -0.18
C GLU A 23 -13.10 0.21 -0.58
N ASN A 24 -13.32 0.61 -1.85
CA ASN A 24 -14.65 0.97 -2.37
C ASN A 24 -15.63 -0.21 -2.38
N ASN A 25 -15.11 -1.44 -2.37
CA ASN A 25 -15.91 -2.66 -2.28
C ASN A 25 -15.94 -3.25 -0.86
N SER A 26 -15.43 -2.51 0.12
CA SER A 26 -15.35 -2.92 1.54
C SER A 26 -14.61 -4.25 1.74
N ILE A 27 -13.52 -4.46 1.01
CA ILE A 27 -12.70 -5.67 1.07
C ILE A 27 -11.35 -5.33 1.69
N LEU A 28 -10.93 -6.09 2.70
CA LEU A 28 -9.57 -6.15 3.20
C LEU A 28 -8.87 -7.38 2.63
N HIS A 29 -7.66 -7.25 2.13
CA HIS A 29 -6.88 -8.36 1.59
C HIS A 29 -6.26 -9.22 2.70
N ARG A 30 -5.63 -8.59 3.67
CA ARG A 30 -5.03 -9.17 4.88
C ARG A 30 -3.83 -10.11 4.67
N ASP A 31 -3.29 -10.17 3.46
CA ASP A 31 -2.08 -10.96 3.16
C ASP A 31 -1.19 -10.19 2.17
N ILE A 32 -0.77 -8.99 2.58
CA ILE A 32 0.06 -8.13 1.74
C ILE A 32 1.50 -8.62 1.76
N ARG A 33 1.93 -9.13 0.62
CA ARG A 33 3.30 -9.56 0.36
C ARG A 33 3.61 -9.53 -1.14
N PRO A 34 4.89 -9.48 -1.54
CA PRO A 34 5.25 -9.35 -2.96
C PRO A 34 4.64 -10.40 -3.87
N SER A 35 4.53 -11.65 -3.39
CA SER A 35 3.98 -12.74 -4.20
C SER A 35 2.49 -12.60 -4.51
N ASN A 36 1.77 -11.72 -3.80
CA ASN A 36 0.35 -11.48 -4.01
C ASN A 36 0.08 -10.22 -4.85
N ILE A 37 1.12 -9.53 -5.28
CA ILE A 37 1.03 -8.37 -6.17
C ILE A 37 1.76 -8.73 -7.46
N MET A 38 0.99 -8.96 -8.51
CA MET A 38 1.53 -9.35 -9.80
C MET A 38 1.38 -8.21 -10.82
N ILE A 39 2.27 -8.21 -11.79
CA ILE A 39 2.19 -7.29 -12.92
C ILE A 39 1.91 -8.15 -14.16
N ASP A 40 0.85 -7.81 -14.88
CA ASP A 40 0.54 -8.50 -16.13
C ASP A 40 1.40 -8.02 -17.31
N ASN A 41 1.20 -8.60 -18.47
CA ASN A 41 1.97 -8.28 -19.68
C ASN A 41 1.78 -6.83 -20.15
N ASP A 42 0.69 -6.17 -19.77
CA ASP A 42 0.40 -4.77 -20.09
C ASP A 42 0.96 -3.80 -19.04
N GLY A 43 1.60 -4.33 -17.98
CA GLY A 43 2.15 -3.55 -16.90
C GLY A 43 1.12 -3.16 -15.82
N GLU A 44 -0.06 -3.80 -15.86
CA GLU A 44 -1.12 -3.54 -14.88
C GLU A 44 -0.95 -4.41 -13.64
N VAL A 45 -1.25 -3.83 -12.48
CA VAL A 45 -1.18 -4.54 -11.20
C VAL A 45 -2.41 -5.40 -11.00
N LYS A 46 -2.18 -6.64 -10.61
CA LYS A 46 -3.21 -7.59 -10.19
C LYS A 46 -2.93 -8.04 -8.76
N ILE A 47 -3.89 -7.84 -7.90
CA ILE A 47 -3.86 -8.37 -6.53
C ILE A 47 -4.47 -9.76 -6.57
N ILE A 48 -3.76 -10.72 -6.03
CA ILE A 48 -4.16 -12.14 -6.05
C ILE A 48 -4.20 -12.71 -4.63
N ASP A 49 -4.75 -13.91 -4.50
CA ASP A 49 -4.82 -14.70 -3.27
C ASP A 49 -5.59 -14.03 -2.14
N PHE A 50 -6.92 -14.02 -2.28
CA PHE A 50 -7.86 -13.51 -1.29
C PHE A 50 -8.25 -14.56 -0.22
N GLY A 51 -7.46 -15.61 -0.05
CA GLY A 51 -7.74 -16.67 0.92
C GLY A 51 -7.92 -16.17 2.37
N PHE A 52 -7.27 -15.06 2.73
CA PHE A 52 -7.42 -14.39 4.02
C PHE A 52 -8.27 -13.12 3.94
N GLY A 53 -8.82 -12.82 2.78
CA GLY A 53 -9.62 -11.62 2.57
C GLY A 53 -10.85 -11.56 3.45
N LYS A 54 -11.27 -10.34 3.79
CA LYS A 54 -12.43 -10.09 4.63
C LYS A 54 -13.31 -9.02 3.98
N ILE A 55 -14.61 -9.31 3.92
CA ILE A 55 -15.62 -8.33 3.52
C ILE A 55 -16.09 -7.60 4.78
N LEU A 56 -16.03 -6.28 4.76
CA LEU A 56 -16.46 -5.43 5.88
C LEU A 56 -17.97 -5.17 5.80
N ASP A 57 -18.77 -6.20 6.06
CA ASP A 57 -20.23 -6.12 6.05
C ASP A 57 -20.84 -6.08 7.46
N GLY A 58 -19.98 -6.04 8.49
CA GLY A 58 -20.41 -6.06 9.89
C GLY A 58 -20.84 -7.43 10.42
N SER A 59 -20.87 -8.47 9.59
CA SER A 59 -21.38 -9.79 9.96
C SER A 59 -20.33 -10.72 10.57
N ASN A 60 -19.05 -10.44 10.45
CA ASN A 60 -17.99 -11.34 10.88
C ASN A 60 -16.91 -10.62 11.70
N ARG A 61 -16.84 -10.99 12.99
CA ARG A 61 -15.84 -10.47 13.94
C ARG A 61 -14.60 -11.37 14.01
N ASP A 62 -14.25 -12.05 12.94
CA ASP A 62 -13.00 -12.78 12.90
C ASP A 62 -11.83 -11.80 12.78
N ASN A 63 -11.22 -11.48 13.92
CA ASN A 63 -10.06 -10.63 14.04
C ASN A 63 -8.76 -11.45 14.00
N SER A 64 -8.77 -12.64 13.41
CA SER A 64 -7.55 -13.42 13.23
C SER A 64 -6.56 -12.65 12.36
N ILE A 65 -5.41 -12.36 12.92
CA ILE A 65 -4.31 -11.69 12.21
C ILE A 65 -3.32 -12.76 11.79
N ILE A 66 -3.18 -12.96 10.49
CA ILE A 66 -2.17 -13.84 9.94
C ILE A 66 -1.05 -12.96 9.41
N LEU A 67 0.08 -12.96 10.09
CA LEU A 67 1.26 -12.19 9.71
C LEU A 67 2.23 -13.13 8.98
N ASN A 68 2.03 -13.28 7.68
CA ASN A 68 2.87 -14.14 6.83
C ASN A 68 4.12 -13.43 6.32
N TRP A 69 4.23 -12.12 6.52
CA TRP A 69 5.36 -11.32 6.07
C TRP A 69 6.13 -10.78 7.26
N PRO A 70 7.46 -10.99 7.33
CA PRO A 70 8.25 -10.45 8.43
C PRO A 70 8.34 -8.94 8.34
N ALA A 71 7.52 -8.24 9.08
CA ALA A 71 7.68 -6.83 9.34
C ALA A 71 8.63 -6.65 10.53
N THR A 72 9.56 -5.72 10.43
CA THR A 72 10.47 -5.38 11.54
C THR A 72 9.76 -4.60 12.62
N GLU A 73 8.69 -3.92 12.25
CA GLU A 73 7.83 -3.15 13.15
C GLU A 73 6.38 -3.44 12.82
N TYR A 74 5.54 -3.40 13.84
CA TYR A 74 4.10 -3.58 13.72
C TYR A 74 3.38 -2.31 14.16
N PRO A 75 2.26 -1.95 13.51
CA PRO A 75 1.46 -0.82 13.96
C PRO A 75 0.84 -1.10 15.33
N ALA A 76 0.57 -0.04 16.08
CA ALA A 76 0.14 -0.13 17.48
C ALA A 76 -1.13 -0.95 17.66
N GLU A 77 -2.11 -0.82 16.77
CA GLU A 77 -3.37 -1.55 16.83
C GLU A 77 -3.20 -3.08 16.70
N VAL A 78 -2.18 -3.53 15.97
CA VAL A 78 -1.87 -4.96 15.86
C VAL A 78 -1.25 -5.49 17.15
N ILE A 79 -0.37 -4.71 17.77
CA ILE A 79 0.34 -5.10 18.99
C ILE A 79 -0.63 -5.07 20.19
N THR A 80 -1.37 -3.99 20.33
CA THR A 80 -2.18 -3.71 21.53
C THR A 80 -3.55 -4.36 21.45
N ASP A 81 -4.25 -4.18 20.34
CA ASP A 81 -5.66 -4.57 20.20
C ASP A 81 -5.84 -5.84 19.39
N ARG A 82 -4.78 -6.35 18.78
CA ARG A 82 -4.81 -7.48 17.83
C ARG A 82 -5.89 -7.30 16.76
N ASP A 83 -6.01 -6.07 16.30
CA ASP A 83 -6.99 -5.69 15.29
C ASP A 83 -6.32 -5.46 13.94
N TYR A 84 -7.02 -5.80 12.86
CA TYR A 84 -6.60 -5.55 11.50
C TYR A 84 -7.66 -4.71 10.79
N THR A 85 -7.31 -3.48 10.50
CA THR A 85 -8.20 -2.50 9.88
C THR A 85 -7.71 -2.10 8.49
N LEU A 86 -8.46 -1.25 7.81
CA LEU A 86 -8.01 -0.62 6.56
C LEU A 86 -6.69 0.14 6.77
N GLN A 87 -6.54 0.83 7.89
CA GLN A 87 -5.32 1.57 8.22
C GLN A 87 -4.14 0.64 8.49
N THR A 88 -4.40 -0.56 8.98
CA THR A 88 -3.40 -1.63 9.11
C THR A 88 -2.93 -2.10 7.74
N GLU A 89 -3.84 -2.27 6.79
CA GLU A 89 -3.53 -2.64 5.41
C GLU A 89 -2.65 -1.57 4.74
N ILE A 90 -2.96 -0.29 4.97
CA ILE A 90 -2.14 0.84 4.52
C ILE A 90 -0.70 0.74 5.06
N TYR A 91 -0.55 0.45 6.34
CA TYR A 91 0.77 0.28 6.97
C TYR A 91 1.59 -0.84 6.31
N PHE A 92 0.99 -2.00 6.13
CA PHE A 92 1.71 -3.13 5.53
C PHE A 92 2.06 -2.88 4.07
N LEU A 93 1.20 -2.22 3.31
CA LEU A 93 1.51 -1.84 1.94
C LEU A 93 2.65 -0.81 1.88
N GLY A 94 2.62 0.19 2.73
CA GLY A 94 3.72 1.16 2.86
C GLY A 94 5.04 0.49 3.22
N SER A 95 5.01 -0.43 4.18
CA SER A 95 6.19 -1.19 4.61
C SER A 95 6.78 -2.05 3.50
N LEU A 96 5.93 -2.65 2.66
CA LEU A 96 6.37 -3.41 1.49
C LEU A 96 7.12 -2.51 0.51
N PHE A 97 6.59 -1.35 0.17
CA PHE A 97 7.26 -0.42 -0.75
C PHE A 97 8.52 0.19 -0.15
N ARG A 98 8.51 0.54 1.14
CA ARG A 98 9.72 1.02 1.83
C ARG A 98 10.84 -0.02 1.77
N ARG A 99 10.52 -1.29 1.92
CA ARG A 99 11.46 -2.39 1.79
C ARG A 99 11.97 -2.54 0.37
N LEU A 100 11.11 -2.48 -0.65
CA LEU A 100 11.52 -2.53 -2.05
C LEU A 100 12.49 -1.41 -2.41
N ILE A 101 12.23 -0.20 -1.93
CA ILE A 101 13.10 0.96 -2.12
C ILE A 101 14.48 0.70 -1.51
N LYS A 102 14.51 0.21 -0.28
CA LYS A 102 15.76 -0.09 0.43
C LYS A 102 16.55 -1.22 -0.21
N GLU A 103 15.91 -2.32 -0.56
CA GLU A 103 16.56 -3.51 -1.13
C GLU A 103 17.10 -3.26 -2.54
N ASN A 104 16.57 -2.28 -3.27
CA ASN A 104 17.00 -1.93 -4.62
C ASN A 104 17.80 -0.63 -4.68
N ASP A 105 18.22 -0.10 -3.54
CA ASP A 105 19.01 1.14 -3.42
C ASP A 105 18.42 2.30 -4.23
N ILE A 106 17.10 2.44 -4.22
CA ILE A 106 16.41 3.49 -4.95
C ILE A 106 16.56 4.81 -4.21
N ILE A 107 17.13 5.79 -4.88
CA ILE A 107 17.32 7.15 -4.38
C ILE A 107 16.27 8.06 -5.02
N ASP A 108 15.78 9.05 -4.30
CA ASP A 108 14.88 10.09 -4.80
C ASP A 108 13.54 9.55 -5.33
N PHE A 109 12.97 8.55 -4.65
CA PHE A 109 11.63 8.11 -4.99
C PHE A 109 10.61 9.24 -4.77
N ARG A 110 9.86 9.55 -5.82
CA ARG A 110 8.94 10.69 -5.91
C ARG A 110 7.94 10.77 -4.76
N PHE A 111 7.42 9.63 -4.33
CA PHE A 111 6.37 9.55 -3.30
C PHE A 111 6.89 9.04 -1.94
N ILE A 112 8.18 9.28 -1.67
CA ILE A 112 8.76 8.82 -0.39
C ILE A 112 8.00 9.35 0.83
N ASN A 113 7.57 10.61 0.79
CA ASN A 113 6.81 11.20 1.90
C ASN A 113 5.44 10.53 2.10
N VAL A 114 4.82 10.09 1.01
CA VAL A 114 3.57 9.32 1.07
C VAL A 114 3.83 7.96 1.76
N ILE A 115 4.87 7.25 1.35
CA ILE A 115 5.25 5.97 1.95
C ILE A 115 5.58 6.13 3.43
N GLU A 116 6.33 7.17 3.82
CA GLU A 116 6.65 7.43 5.23
C GLU A 116 5.38 7.63 6.06
N LYS A 117 4.41 8.39 5.55
CA LYS A 117 3.13 8.58 6.23
C LYS A 117 2.29 7.30 6.30
N MET A 118 2.35 6.44 5.25
CA MET A 118 1.73 5.12 5.29
C MET A 118 2.32 4.23 6.40
N CYS A 119 3.60 4.40 6.71
CA CYS A 119 4.34 3.62 7.70
C CYS A 119 4.31 4.20 9.11
N GLU A 120 3.53 5.24 9.37
CA GLU A 120 3.38 5.76 10.72
C GLU A 120 2.81 4.68 11.66
N THR A 121 3.50 4.44 12.77
CA THR A 121 3.09 3.42 13.74
C THR A 121 1.86 3.85 14.54
N LYS A 122 1.73 5.15 14.77
CA LYS A 122 0.55 5.72 15.42
C LYS A 122 -0.61 5.85 14.45
N PHE A 123 -1.72 5.22 14.78
CA PHE A 123 -2.92 5.18 13.96
C PHE A 123 -3.37 6.57 13.49
N GLU A 124 -3.38 7.55 14.40
CA GLU A 124 -3.88 8.91 14.13
C GLU A 124 -2.98 9.71 13.18
N GLN A 125 -1.71 9.32 13.05
CA GLN A 125 -0.74 10.01 12.19
C GLN A 125 -0.66 9.38 10.80
N ARG A 126 -1.21 8.18 10.65
CA ARG A 126 -1.24 7.45 9.38
C ARG A 126 -2.38 7.91 8.49
N TYR A 127 -2.29 7.65 7.19
CA TYR A 127 -3.44 7.77 6.29
C TYR A 127 -4.63 6.97 6.79
N GLN A 128 -5.83 7.53 6.66
CA GLN A 128 -7.07 6.88 7.08
C GLN A 128 -7.76 6.11 5.95
N SER A 129 -7.38 6.38 4.70
CA SER A 129 -7.98 5.73 3.52
C SER A 129 -6.99 5.71 2.35
N PHE A 130 -7.22 4.80 1.41
CA PHE A 130 -6.52 4.81 0.12
C PHE A 130 -6.96 5.98 -0.75
N GLU A 131 -8.18 6.48 -0.57
CA GLU A 131 -8.63 7.70 -1.22
C GLU A 131 -7.74 8.89 -0.89
N ASP A 132 -7.39 9.08 0.38
CA ASP A 132 -6.48 10.14 0.81
C ASP A 132 -5.08 9.99 0.23
N ILE A 133 -4.58 8.76 0.14
CA ILE A 133 -3.29 8.47 -0.49
C ILE A 133 -3.34 8.82 -1.98
N SER A 134 -4.37 8.39 -2.69
CA SER A 134 -4.57 8.69 -4.10
C SER A 134 -4.65 10.19 -4.36
N SER A 135 -5.32 10.92 -3.49
CA SER A 135 -5.42 12.38 -3.54
C SER A 135 -4.06 13.06 -3.38
N ASP A 136 -3.24 12.62 -2.43
CA ASP A 136 -1.91 13.17 -2.23
C ASP A 136 -0.94 12.84 -3.39
N ILE A 137 -1.05 11.66 -3.97
CA ILE A 137 -0.32 11.30 -5.19
C ILE A 137 -0.69 12.24 -6.34
N ALA A 138 -1.98 12.48 -6.56
CA ALA A 138 -2.45 13.38 -7.63
C ALA A 138 -1.95 14.81 -7.42
N LYS A 139 -1.98 15.32 -6.20
CA LYS A 139 -1.44 16.66 -5.86
C LYS A 139 0.06 16.75 -6.15
N GLY A 140 0.83 15.72 -5.80
CA GLY A 140 2.26 15.66 -6.07
C GLY A 140 2.57 15.71 -7.57
N ILE A 141 1.77 15.04 -8.40
CA ILE A 141 1.90 15.07 -9.85
C ILE A 141 1.59 16.46 -10.40
N LEU A 142 0.50 17.09 -9.96
CA LEU A 142 0.09 18.43 -10.42
C LEU A 142 1.13 19.50 -10.07
N LEU A 143 1.69 19.46 -8.85
CA LEU A 143 2.74 20.39 -8.44
C LEU A 143 3.99 20.30 -9.33
N GLN A 144 4.35 19.11 -9.78
CA GLN A 144 5.47 18.93 -10.71
C GLN A 144 5.14 19.44 -12.11
N MET A 145 3.91 19.30 -12.57
CA MET A 145 3.48 19.84 -13.87
C MET A 145 3.53 21.36 -13.90
N ASP A 146 3.15 22.03 -12.81
CA ASP A 146 3.19 23.50 -12.71
C ASP A 146 4.61 24.04 -12.84
N PHE A 147 5.62 23.33 -12.38
CA PHE A 147 7.02 23.71 -12.53
C PHE A 147 7.53 23.58 -13.97
N THR A 148 6.93 22.74 -14.79
CA THR A 148 7.32 22.53 -16.19
C THR A 148 6.57 23.43 -17.17
N ALA A 149 5.52 24.11 -16.73
CA ALA A 149 4.68 24.99 -17.54
C ALA A 149 5.17 26.46 -17.59
N ILE A 150 6.27 26.79 -16.90
CA ILE A 150 6.84 28.15 -16.84
C ILE A 150 7.95 28.30 -17.87
#